data_f2a1697df8e81498db8bea6e9d24f3a6
#
_entry.id   f2a1697df8e81498db8bea6e9d24f3a6
#
_cell.length_a   1.000
_cell.length_b   1.000
_cell.length_c   1.000
_cell.angle_alpha   90.00
_cell.angle_beta   90.00
_cell.angle_gamma   90.00
#
_symmetry.space_group_name_H-M   'P 1'
#
loop_
_entity.id
_entity.type
_entity.pdbx_description
1 polymer ?
#
loop_
_entity_poly.entity_id
_entity_poly.type
_entity_poly.pdbx_seq_one_letter_code
_entity_poly.pdbx_strand_id
1 'polypeptide(L)'
;MNFETNKEVLDWYERQERALTPEFIANVPWDKVKDTPFDEKFVPVLFYMRDVETLTDMYHRELRRTPTGKDPHISKFMERWGVEEITHGEVMNRFLNELGYESDKNWQTQVRKAVTKTYHANAYMLTTLTNLIGKKLVVFCN
;
A
#
# COMPACT_ATOMS: atom_id res chain seq x y z
N MET A 1 2.39 20.46 13.19
CA MET A 1 3.61 19.75 13.63
C MET A 1 4.67 20.02 12.57
N ASN A 2 5.80 20.59 12.92
CA ASN A 2 6.87 20.90 11.95
C ASN A 2 8.00 19.92 12.18
N PHE A 3 8.40 19.19 11.14
CA PHE A 3 9.58 18.34 11.16
C PHE A 3 10.71 19.04 10.38
N GLU A 4 11.91 19.03 10.92
CA GLU A 4 13.10 19.61 10.29
C GLU A 4 13.94 18.54 9.58
N THR A 5 13.82 17.29 10.02
CA THR A 5 14.63 16.17 9.52
C THR A 5 13.79 14.92 9.19
N ASN A 6 14.27 14.10 8.27
CA ASN A 6 13.67 12.80 7.96
C ASN A 6 13.67 11.85 9.17
N LYS A 7 14.65 12.00 10.06
CA LYS A 7 14.71 11.24 11.32
C LYS A 7 13.53 11.56 12.22
N GLU A 8 13.19 12.84 12.38
CA GLU A 8 12.03 13.24 13.21
C GLU A 8 10.71 12.70 12.68
N VAL A 9 10.54 12.69 11.34
CA VAL A 9 9.38 12.09 10.70
C VAL A 9 9.30 10.60 11.00
N LEU A 10 10.41 9.87 10.85
CA LEU A 10 10.48 8.45 11.15
C LEU A 10 10.19 8.16 12.62
N ASP A 11 10.82 8.91 13.54
CA ASP A 11 10.63 8.75 14.98
C ASP A 11 9.17 9.04 15.38
N TRP A 12 8.52 10.01 14.74
CA TRP A 12 7.10 10.29 14.94
C TRP A 12 6.26 9.12 14.44
N TYR A 13 6.48 8.68 13.21
CA TYR A 13 5.75 7.57 12.59
C TYR A 13 5.87 6.29 13.41
N GLU A 14 7.06 5.95 13.92
CA GLU A 14 7.28 4.75 14.74
C GLU A 14 6.55 4.79 16.09
N ARG A 15 6.22 5.98 16.60
CA ARG A 15 5.43 6.14 17.84
C ARG A 15 3.92 6.08 17.63
N GLN A 16 3.44 6.10 16.39
CA GLN A 16 2.00 6.02 16.14
C GLN A 16 1.49 4.59 16.38
N GLU A 17 0.32 4.50 16.99
CA GLU A 17 -0.39 3.24 17.10
C GLU A 17 -0.87 2.77 15.71
N ARG A 18 -0.81 1.48 15.47
CA ARG A 18 -1.26 0.85 14.24
C ARG A 18 -2.72 0.44 14.37
N ALA A 19 -3.57 0.92 13.46
CA ALA A 19 -4.99 0.61 13.48
C ALA A 19 -5.28 -0.85 13.07
N LEU A 20 -4.57 -1.35 12.05
CA LEU A 20 -4.77 -2.69 11.53
C LEU A 20 -3.81 -3.70 12.16
N THR A 21 -3.94 -3.89 13.48
CA THR A 21 -3.20 -4.95 14.16
C THR A 21 -3.82 -6.32 13.88
N PRO A 22 -3.05 -7.44 13.97
CA PRO A 22 -3.60 -8.79 13.84
C PRO A 22 -4.78 -9.04 14.79
N GLU A 23 -4.72 -8.49 16.00
CA GLU A 23 -5.81 -8.59 16.98
C GLU A 23 -7.06 -7.84 16.52
N PHE A 24 -6.91 -6.60 16.04
CA PHE A 24 -8.03 -5.84 15.49
C PHE A 24 -8.68 -6.60 14.33
N ILE A 25 -7.88 -7.10 13.38
CA ILE A 25 -8.36 -7.83 12.20
C ILE A 25 -9.09 -9.12 12.61
N ALA A 26 -8.57 -9.84 13.62
CA ALA A 26 -9.21 -11.05 14.13
C ALA A 26 -10.58 -10.76 14.76
N ASN A 27 -10.76 -9.60 15.38
CA ASN A 27 -12.00 -9.19 16.05
C ASN A 27 -13.03 -8.53 15.12
N VAL A 28 -12.73 -8.29 13.84
CA VAL A 28 -13.72 -7.84 12.87
C VAL A 28 -14.79 -8.92 12.70
N PRO A 29 -16.09 -8.59 12.77
CA PRO A 29 -17.18 -9.56 12.62
C PRO A 29 -17.36 -9.95 11.14
N TRP A 30 -16.41 -10.68 10.59
CA TRP A 30 -16.34 -11.08 9.19
C TRP A 30 -17.58 -11.85 8.72
N ASP A 31 -18.16 -12.65 9.59
CA ASP A 31 -19.38 -13.41 9.35
C ASP A 31 -20.59 -12.54 9.03
N LYS A 32 -20.57 -11.27 9.45
CA LYS A 32 -21.65 -10.29 9.20
C LYS A 32 -21.47 -9.46 7.94
N VAL A 33 -20.34 -9.57 7.28
CA VAL A 33 -20.04 -8.75 6.09
C VAL A 33 -21.08 -8.99 4.99
N LYS A 34 -21.44 -10.25 4.72
CA LYS A 34 -22.44 -10.63 3.71
C LYS A 34 -23.86 -10.16 4.02
N ASP A 35 -24.17 -9.93 5.30
CA ASP A 35 -25.48 -9.51 5.76
C ASP A 35 -25.61 -7.97 5.84
N THR A 36 -24.49 -7.27 5.63
CA THR A 36 -24.44 -5.81 5.65
C THR A 36 -24.72 -5.25 4.26
N PRO A 37 -25.66 -4.29 4.11
CA PRO A 37 -25.90 -3.67 2.82
C PRO A 37 -24.63 -3.07 2.21
N PHE A 38 -24.29 -3.50 1.01
CA PHE A 38 -23.11 -3.06 0.28
C PHE A 38 -23.52 -2.71 -1.17
N ASP A 39 -23.05 -1.57 -1.68
CA ASP A 39 -23.31 -1.16 -3.05
C ASP A 39 -22.26 -1.78 -3.98
N GLU A 40 -22.69 -2.75 -4.78
CA GLU A 40 -21.83 -3.53 -5.67
C GLU A 40 -21.06 -2.69 -6.71
N LYS A 41 -21.50 -1.46 -6.97
CA LYS A 41 -20.75 -0.55 -7.87
C LYS A 41 -19.32 -0.26 -7.38
N PHE A 42 -19.06 -0.44 -6.07
CA PHE A 42 -17.72 -0.26 -5.49
C PHE A 42 -16.80 -1.48 -5.61
N VAL A 43 -17.33 -2.64 -6.01
CA VAL A 43 -16.53 -3.88 -6.14
C VAL A 43 -15.32 -3.69 -7.06
N PRO A 44 -15.44 -3.10 -8.27
CA PRO A 44 -14.28 -2.88 -9.14
C PRO A 44 -13.21 -1.97 -8.50
N VAL A 45 -13.64 -0.97 -7.72
CA VAL A 45 -12.72 -0.08 -7.01
C VAL A 45 -11.98 -0.83 -5.90
N LEU A 46 -12.67 -1.68 -5.15
CA LEU A 46 -12.04 -2.50 -4.10
C LEU A 46 -11.03 -3.49 -4.66
N PHE A 47 -11.34 -4.13 -5.79
CA PHE A 47 -10.36 -4.97 -6.48
C PHE A 47 -9.13 -4.19 -6.91
N TYR A 48 -9.32 -3.00 -7.49
CA TYR A 48 -8.22 -2.12 -7.88
C TYR A 48 -7.37 -1.70 -6.67
N MET A 49 -7.99 -1.25 -5.59
CA MET A 49 -7.29 -0.85 -4.37
C MET A 49 -6.52 -2.03 -3.77
N ARG A 50 -7.16 -3.19 -3.63
CA ARG A 50 -6.50 -4.42 -3.17
C ARG A 50 -5.24 -4.72 -3.97
N ASP A 51 -5.32 -4.62 -5.29
CA ASP A 51 -4.20 -4.93 -6.18
C ASP A 51 -3.06 -3.90 -6.01
N VAL A 52 -3.41 -2.62 -5.89
CA VAL A 52 -2.44 -1.54 -5.63
C VAL A 52 -1.69 -1.77 -4.31
N GLU A 53 -2.41 -2.02 -3.23
CA GLU A 53 -1.85 -2.26 -1.90
C GLU A 53 -0.96 -3.52 -1.89
N THR A 54 -1.44 -4.60 -2.48
CA THR A 54 -0.69 -5.86 -2.58
C THR A 54 0.61 -5.72 -3.39
N LEU A 55 0.67 -4.75 -4.32
CA LEU A 55 1.84 -4.50 -5.16
C LEU A 55 2.79 -3.44 -4.59
N THR A 56 2.56 -2.95 -3.39
CA THR A 56 3.36 -1.89 -2.77
C THR A 56 4.84 -2.28 -2.65
N ASP A 57 5.17 -3.56 -2.48
CA ASP A 57 6.55 -4.02 -2.48
C ASP A 57 7.28 -3.74 -3.81
N MET A 58 6.58 -3.69 -4.93
CA MET A 58 7.16 -3.30 -6.23
C MET A 58 7.49 -1.82 -6.27
N TYR A 59 6.55 -0.95 -5.82
CA TYR A 59 6.79 0.50 -5.71
C TYR A 59 7.92 0.79 -4.71
N HIS A 60 7.87 0.17 -3.56
CA HIS A 60 8.86 0.29 -2.51
C HIS A 60 10.28 0.00 -3.03
N ARG A 61 10.47 -1.08 -3.80
CA ARG A 61 11.75 -1.43 -4.40
C ARG A 61 12.26 -0.34 -5.33
N GLU A 62 11.40 0.27 -6.14
CA GLU A 62 11.80 1.31 -7.08
C GLU A 62 12.03 2.66 -6.37
N LEU A 63 11.21 3.00 -5.38
CA LEU A 63 11.41 4.19 -4.56
C LEU A 63 12.77 4.17 -3.84
N ARG A 64 13.19 3.02 -3.31
CA ARG A 64 14.51 2.86 -2.67
C ARG A 64 15.70 3.07 -3.62
N ARG A 65 15.48 2.98 -4.93
CA ARG A 65 16.53 3.25 -5.94
C ARG A 65 16.72 4.74 -6.21
N THR A 66 15.77 5.58 -5.84
CA THR A 66 15.86 7.03 -6.00
C THR A 66 16.86 7.64 -5.02
N PRO A 67 17.40 8.84 -5.30
CA PRO A 67 18.25 9.55 -4.33
C PRO A 67 17.58 9.73 -2.97
N THR A 68 16.30 10.04 -2.92
CA THR A 68 15.51 10.17 -1.69
C THR A 68 15.40 8.84 -0.94
N GLY A 69 15.18 7.74 -1.65
CA GLY A 69 15.09 6.40 -1.06
C GLY A 69 16.41 5.85 -0.52
N LYS A 70 17.54 6.50 -0.81
CA LYS A 70 18.86 6.17 -0.24
C LYS A 70 19.10 6.80 1.14
N ASP A 71 18.29 7.77 1.54
CA ASP A 71 18.31 8.27 2.91
C ASP A 71 17.92 7.14 3.87
N PRO A 72 18.72 6.85 4.91
CA PRO A 72 18.50 5.70 5.78
C PRO A 72 17.19 5.78 6.56
N HIS A 73 16.71 6.96 6.90
CA HIS A 73 15.46 7.17 7.64
C HIS A 73 14.27 6.96 6.71
N ILE A 74 14.32 7.50 5.48
CA ILE A 74 13.31 7.29 4.46
C ILE A 74 13.25 5.80 4.07
N SER A 75 14.39 5.16 3.86
CA SER A 75 14.44 3.72 3.56
C SER A 75 13.76 2.89 4.64
N LYS A 76 14.02 3.20 5.93
CA LYS A 76 13.41 2.50 7.04
C LYS A 76 11.89 2.77 7.14
N PHE A 77 11.47 4.03 6.92
CA PHE A 77 10.05 4.37 6.83
C PHE A 77 9.36 3.54 5.75
N MET A 78 9.94 3.48 4.55
CA MET A 78 9.36 2.73 3.42
C MET A 78 9.26 1.23 3.70
N GLU A 79 10.21 0.65 4.44
CA GLU A 79 10.13 -0.76 4.86
C GLU A 79 8.94 -1.00 5.79
N ARG A 80 8.70 -0.09 6.75
CA ARG A 80 7.58 -0.16 7.68
C ARG A 80 6.25 0.03 6.96
N TRP A 81 6.17 1.09 6.18
CA TRP A 81 5.00 1.41 5.38
C TRP A 81 4.63 0.28 4.42
N GLY A 82 5.60 -0.31 3.71
CA GLY A 82 5.35 -1.41 2.79
C GLY A 82 4.73 -2.65 3.46
N VAL A 83 5.04 -2.92 4.73
CA VAL A 83 4.38 -3.99 5.50
C VAL A 83 2.92 -3.65 5.82
N GLU A 84 2.63 -2.39 6.14
CA GLU A 84 1.27 -1.94 6.42
C GLU A 84 0.39 -2.04 5.17
N GLU A 85 0.90 -1.65 4.01
CA GLU A 85 0.16 -1.71 2.74
C GLU A 85 -0.20 -3.15 2.34
N ILE A 86 0.71 -4.11 2.55
CA ILE A 86 0.39 -5.53 2.34
C ILE A 86 -0.79 -5.96 3.22
N THR A 87 -0.82 -5.51 4.47
CA THR A 87 -1.92 -5.79 5.39
C THR A 87 -3.23 -5.17 4.90
N HIS A 88 -3.20 -3.95 4.35
CA HIS A 88 -4.37 -3.34 3.71
C HIS A 88 -4.90 -4.19 2.56
N GLY A 89 -4.01 -4.66 1.69
CA GLY A 89 -4.37 -5.55 0.58
C GLY A 89 -5.01 -6.86 1.05
N GLU A 90 -4.48 -7.47 2.10
CA GLU A 90 -5.01 -8.70 2.69
C GLU A 90 -6.40 -8.49 3.31
N VAL A 91 -6.62 -7.39 4.02
CA VAL A 91 -7.92 -7.03 4.60
C VAL A 91 -8.97 -6.81 3.51
N MET A 92 -8.62 -6.07 2.46
CA MET A 92 -9.54 -5.85 1.32
C MET A 92 -9.86 -7.16 0.59
N ASN A 93 -8.87 -8.03 0.41
CA ASN A 93 -9.10 -9.34 -0.21
C ASN A 93 -10.02 -10.20 0.63
N ARG A 94 -9.84 -10.21 1.96
CA ARG A 94 -10.74 -10.91 2.87
C ARG A 94 -12.15 -10.35 2.79
N PHE A 95 -12.32 -9.04 2.82
CA PHE A 95 -13.63 -8.38 2.69
C PHE A 95 -14.35 -8.79 1.40
N LEU A 96 -13.66 -8.77 0.27
CA LEU A 96 -14.21 -9.21 -1.02
C LEU A 96 -14.63 -10.68 -0.99
N ASN A 97 -13.82 -11.56 -0.40
CA ASN A 97 -14.15 -12.97 -0.28
C ASN A 97 -15.39 -13.21 0.60
N GLU A 98 -15.53 -12.48 1.72
CA GLU A 98 -16.71 -12.57 2.59
C GLU A 98 -17.99 -12.07 1.88
N LEU A 99 -17.85 -11.13 0.94
CA LEU A 99 -18.96 -10.71 0.07
C LEU A 99 -19.29 -11.73 -1.05
N GLY A 100 -18.50 -12.80 -1.20
CA GLY A 100 -18.67 -13.81 -2.23
C GLY A 100 -17.91 -13.54 -3.54
N TYR A 101 -17.06 -12.51 -3.57
CA TYR A 101 -16.19 -12.20 -4.72
C TYR A 101 -14.83 -12.88 -4.57
N GLU A 102 -14.79 -14.20 -4.78
CA GLU A 102 -13.55 -14.96 -4.67
C GLU A 102 -12.56 -14.60 -5.79
N SER A 103 -11.32 -14.43 -5.40
CA SER A 103 -10.21 -14.25 -6.34
C SER A 103 -9.58 -15.59 -6.70
N ASP A 104 -9.10 -15.72 -7.95
CA ASP A 104 -8.23 -16.85 -8.33
C ASP A 104 -7.08 -16.97 -7.33
N LYS A 105 -6.75 -18.20 -6.91
CA LYS A 105 -5.66 -18.47 -5.95
C LYS A 105 -4.30 -17.92 -6.41
N ASN A 106 -4.14 -17.71 -7.73
CA ASN A 106 -2.92 -17.17 -8.33
C ASN A 106 -3.03 -15.68 -8.67
N TRP A 107 -4.09 -14.98 -8.23
CA TRP A 107 -4.33 -13.58 -8.64
C TRP A 107 -3.13 -12.67 -8.40
N GLN A 108 -2.46 -12.77 -7.27
CA GLN A 108 -1.27 -11.97 -6.98
C GLN A 108 -0.16 -12.20 -8.01
N THR A 109 0.08 -13.47 -8.39
CA THR A 109 1.07 -13.80 -9.41
C THR A 109 0.69 -13.27 -10.78
N GLN A 110 -0.60 -13.32 -11.12
CA GLN A 110 -1.11 -12.81 -12.39
C GLN A 110 -0.98 -11.29 -12.47
N VAL A 111 -1.38 -10.57 -11.42
CA VAL A 111 -1.28 -9.11 -11.35
C VAL A 111 0.20 -8.68 -11.40
N ARG A 112 1.09 -9.33 -10.64
CA ARG A 112 2.53 -9.04 -10.66
C ARG A 112 3.14 -9.23 -12.05
N LYS A 113 2.77 -10.29 -12.77
CA LYS A 113 3.22 -10.51 -14.15
C LYS A 113 2.71 -9.44 -15.11
N ALA A 114 1.44 -9.02 -14.97
CA ALA A 114 0.84 -7.99 -15.79
C ALA A 114 1.54 -6.64 -15.58
N VAL A 115 1.73 -6.24 -14.31
CA VAL A 115 2.39 -4.98 -13.94
C VAL A 115 3.85 -4.98 -14.39
N THR A 116 4.59 -6.09 -14.22
CA THR A 116 5.99 -6.16 -14.66
C THR A 116 6.14 -5.89 -16.15
N LYS A 117 5.22 -6.42 -16.98
CA LYS A 117 5.22 -6.14 -18.43
C LYS A 117 4.98 -4.66 -18.75
N THR A 118 4.06 -4.03 -18.04
CA THR A 118 3.72 -2.61 -18.23
C THR A 118 4.83 -1.71 -17.67
N TYR A 119 5.46 -2.13 -16.60
CA TYR A 119 6.49 -1.39 -15.89
C TYR A 119 7.74 -1.14 -16.75
N HIS A 120 8.19 -2.14 -17.49
CA HIS A 120 9.31 -1.98 -18.42
C HIS A 120 9.03 -0.97 -19.53
N ALA A 121 7.77 -0.83 -19.94
CA ALA A 121 7.35 0.13 -20.95
C ALA A 121 7.24 1.57 -20.37
N ASN A 122 7.02 1.72 -19.07
CA ASN A 122 6.75 3.01 -18.41
C ASN A 122 7.78 3.42 -17.35
N ALA A 123 8.93 2.74 -17.28
CA ALA A 123 9.97 3.02 -16.27
C ALA A 123 10.42 4.50 -16.26
N TYR A 124 10.43 5.16 -17.42
CA TYR A 124 10.73 6.58 -17.54
C TYR A 124 9.65 7.47 -16.89
N MET A 125 8.37 7.16 -17.11
CA MET A 125 7.27 7.92 -16.50
C MET A 125 7.24 7.76 -14.98
N LEU A 126 7.53 6.56 -14.48
CA LEU A 126 7.56 6.30 -13.05
C LEU A 126 8.72 7.01 -12.36
N THR A 127 9.91 7.05 -12.97
CA THR A 127 11.07 7.81 -12.46
C THR A 127 10.74 9.31 -12.40
N THR A 128 10.03 9.83 -13.38
CA THR A 128 9.61 11.23 -13.41
C THR A 128 8.54 11.51 -12.35
N LEU A 129 7.55 10.63 -12.20
CA LEU A 129 6.52 10.73 -11.16
C LEU A 129 7.11 10.57 -9.75
N THR A 130 8.05 9.65 -9.55
CA THR A 130 8.71 9.45 -8.25
C THR A 130 9.56 10.64 -7.84
N ASN A 131 10.24 11.27 -8.79
CA ASN A 131 10.98 12.50 -8.54
C ASN A 131 10.05 13.70 -8.23
N LEU A 132 8.86 13.73 -8.84
CA LEU A 132 7.81 14.72 -8.56
C LEU A 132 7.14 14.46 -7.19
N ILE A 133 6.83 13.21 -6.87
CA ILE A 133 6.22 12.80 -5.59
C ILE A 133 7.22 12.98 -4.46
N GLY A 134 8.48 12.57 -4.62
CA GLY A 134 9.53 12.77 -3.63
C GLY A 134 9.74 14.24 -3.27
N LYS A 135 9.67 15.15 -4.23
CA LYS A 135 9.70 16.60 -4.00
C LYS A 135 8.42 17.13 -3.35
N LYS A 136 7.26 16.47 -3.53
CA LYS A 136 5.98 16.90 -2.94
C LYS A 136 5.69 16.26 -1.59
N LEU A 137 6.20 15.08 -1.27
CA LEU A 137 6.06 14.49 0.06
C LEU A 137 6.70 15.37 1.14
N VAL A 138 7.83 16.01 0.83
CA VAL A 138 8.44 17.03 1.71
C VAL A 138 7.53 18.26 1.88
N VAL A 139 6.65 18.55 0.91
CA VAL A 139 5.72 19.71 0.95
C VAL A 139 4.40 19.38 1.65
N PHE A 140 3.97 18.11 1.66
CA PHE A 140 2.71 17.69 2.31
C PHE A 140 2.87 17.41 3.81
N CYS A 141 4.10 17.26 4.31
CA CYS A 141 4.38 17.11 5.74
C CYS A 141 4.66 18.45 6.46
N ASN A 142 4.56 19.58 5.76
CA ASN A 142 4.74 20.93 6.33
C ASN A 142 3.37 21.57 6.62
#